data_18e74242d51b6d7ee5a21da74f572143
#
_entry.id   18e74242d51b6d7ee5a21da74f572143
#
_cell.length_a   1.000
_cell.length_b   1.000
_cell.length_c   1.000
_cell.angle_alpha   90.00
_cell.angle_beta   90.00
_cell.angle_gamma   90.00
#
_symmetry.space_group_name_H-M   'P 1'
#
loop_
_entity.id
_entity.type
_entity.pdbx_description
1 polymer ?
#
loop_
_entity_poly.entity_id
_entity_poly.type
_entity_poly.pdbx_seq_one_letter_code
_entity_poly.pdbx_strand_id
1 'polypeptide(L)'
;MSINELTREFKGNFSELRKIINSWDLIPGSPNDEFDYLNHKILSQLYKNPDSKKINNILQSELNVYYGLFKNEFDATSLVAKIIEWWDLKK
;
A
#
# COMPACT_ATOMS: atom_id res chain seq x y z
N MET A 1 2.49 -15.93 -19.26
CA MET A 1 3.48 -15.06 -18.62
C MET A 1 4.52 -15.90 -17.88
N SER A 2 5.79 -15.61 -18.07
CA SER A 2 6.84 -16.36 -17.38
C SER A 2 6.95 -15.92 -15.91
N ILE A 3 7.56 -16.77 -15.07
CA ILE A 3 7.80 -16.44 -13.66
C ILE A 3 8.65 -15.16 -13.53
N ASN A 4 9.63 -14.99 -14.42
CA ASN A 4 10.51 -13.82 -14.41
C ASN A 4 9.72 -12.53 -14.70
N GLU A 5 8.77 -12.59 -15.63
CA GLU A 5 7.92 -11.44 -15.96
C GLU A 5 7.01 -11.07 -14.79
N LEU A 6 6.41 -12.08 -14.13
CA LEU A 6 5.59 -11.87 -12.94
C LEU A 6 6.38 -11.23 -11.80
N THR A 7 7.59 -11.72 -11.55
CA THR A 7 8.46 -11.18 -10.51
C THR A 7 8.84 -9.74 -10.81
N ARG A 8 9.16 -9.43 -12.07
CA ARG A 8 9.53 -8.10 -12.49
C ARG A 8 8.35 -7.14 -12.36
N GLU A 9 7.17 -7.57 -12.77
CA GLU A 9 5.94 -6.79 -12.62
C GLU A 9 5.66 -6.49 -11.15
N PHE A 10 5.75 -7.51 -10.28
CA PHE A 10 5.51 -7.34 -8.86
C PHE A 10 6.49 -6.32 -8.26
N LYS A 11 7.78 -6.43 -8.57
CA LYS A 11 8.79 -5.49 -8.06
C LYS A 11 8.53 -4.07 -8.52
N GLY A 12 8.14 -3.89 -9.77
CA GLY A 12 7.79 -2.58 -10.30
C GLY A 12 6.60 -1.98 -9.60
N ASN A 13 5.55 -2.76 -9.42
CA ASN A 13 4.34 -2.32 -8.72
C ASN A 13 4.62 -2.03 -7.26
N PHE A 14 5.44 -2.85 -6.61
CA PHE A 14 5.85 -2.62 -5.23
C PHE A 14 6.58 -1.29 -5.08
N SER A 15 7.50 -0.99 -5.98
CA SER A 15 8.26 0.26 -5.95
C SER A 15 7.34 1.47 -6.13
N GLU A 16 6.37 1.38 -7.04
CA GLU A 16 5.41 2.47 -7.25
C GLU A 16 4.51 2.66 -6.04
N LEU A 17 4.01 1.57 -5.45
CA LEU A 17 3.18 1.64 -4.25
C LEU A 17 3.96 2.22 -3.07
N ARG A 18 5.23 1.84 -2.93
CA ARG A 18 6.12 2.41 -1.91
C ARG A 18 6.17 3.94 -2.02
N LYS A 19 6.29 4.46 -3.23
CA LYS A 19 6.32 5.90 -3.47
C LYS A 19 5.01 6.57 -3.04
N ILE A 20 3.88 5.92 -3.35
CA ILE A 20 2.57 6.44 -2.97
C ILE A 20 2.45 6.53 -1.45
N ILE A 21 2.74 5.43 -0.76
CA ILE A 21 2.64 5.38 0.71
C ILE A 21 3.60 6.39 1.35
N ASN A 22 4.84 6.46 0.87
CA ASN A 22 5.83 7.38 1.43
C ASN A 22 5.47 8.84 1.18
N SER A 23 4.76 9.14 0.11
CA SER A 23 4.35 10.52 -0.19
C SER A 23 3.35 11.08 0.83
N TRP A 24 2.69 10.22 1.59
CA TRP A 24 1.74 10.64 2.63
C TRP A 24 2.43 11.01 3.94
N ASP A 25 3.74 10.74 4.07
CA ASP A 25 4.54 11.12 5.24
C ASP A 25 3.88 10.70 6.55
N LEU A 26 3.43 9.43 6.60
CA LEU A 26 2.68 8.91 7.74
C LEU A 26 3.48 8.98 9.04
N ILE A 27 4.78 8.71 8.97
CA ILE A 27 5.71 8.85 10.08
C ILE A 27 6.88 9.71 9.60
N PRO A 28 6.88 11.02 9.91
CA PRO A 28 7.96 11.91 9.46
C PRO A 28 9.34 11.42 9.90
N GLY A 29 10.28 11.43 8.96
CA GLY A 29 11.65 11.02 9.23
C GLY A 29 11.90 9.52 9.18
N SER A 30 10.87 8.71 8.87
CA SER A 30 11.05 7.26 8.75
C SER A 30 11.85 6.90 7.48
N PRO A 31 12.59 5.76 7.49
CA PRO A 31 13.28 5.28 6.29
C PRO A 31 12.28 4.97 5.15
N ASN A 32 12.78 4.98 3.92
CA ASN A 32 11.95 4.71 2.75
C ASN A 32 11.31 3.33 2.76
N ASP A 33 11.91 2.37 3.45
CA ASP A 33 11.44 0.98 3.51
C ASP A 33 10.65 0.67 4.78
N GLU A 34 10.31 1.67 5.57
CA GLU A 34 9.58 1.49 6.84
C GLU A 34 8.28 0.75 6.66
N PHE A 35 7.56 1.02 5.56
CA PHE A 35 6.25 0.45 5.31
C PHE A 35 6.26 -0.73 4.32
N ASP A 36 7.41 -1.35 4.09
CA ASP A 36 7.50 -2.42 3.09
C ASP A 36 6.62 -3.62 3.41
N TYR A 37 6.49 -3.98 4.69
CA TYR A 37 5.61 -5.07 5.09
C TYR A 37 4.14 -4.73 4.79
N LEU A 38 3.73 -3.52 5.10
CA LEU A 38 2.40 -3.01 4.77
C LEU A 38 2.18 -2.99 3.26
N ASN A 39 3.17 -2.49 2.51
CA ASN A 39 3.10 -2.43 1.05
C ASN A 39 2.91 -3.83 0.45
N HIS A 40 3.61 -4.82 0.99
CA HIS A 40 3.49 -6.20 0.52
C HIS A 40 2.08 -6.73 0.75
N LYS A 41 1.49 -6.47 1.91
CA LYS A 41 0.13 -6.90 2.22
C LYS A 41 -0.90 -6.25 1.31
N ILE A 42 -0.77 -4.94 1.10
CA ILE A 42 -1.69 -4.20 0.23
C ILE A 42 -1.59 -4.71 -1.20
N LEU A 43 -0.37 -4.85 -1.71
CA LEU A 43 -0.17 -5.29 -3.09
C LEU A 43 -0.70 -6.72 -3.30
N SER A 44 -0.47 -7.61 -2.34
CA SER A 44 -1.01 -8.97 -2.38
C SER A 44 -2.54 -8.97 -2.44
N GLN A 45 -3.19 -8.08 -1.68
CA GLN A 45 -4.64 -7.94 -1.71
C GLN A 45 -5.12 -7.40 -3.05
N LEU A 46 -4.40 -6.44 -3.63
CA LEU A 46 -4.76 -5.89 -4.94
C LEU A 46 -4.71 -6.95 -6.04
N TYR A 47 -3.71 -7.83 -6.01
CA TYR A 47 -3.64 -8.93 -6.96
C TYR A 47 -4.77 -9.94 -6.78
N LYS A 48 -5.18 -10.14 -5.54
CA LYS A 48 -6.23 -11.08 -5.20
C LYS A 48 -7.61 -10.52 -5.52
N ASN A 49 -7.90 -9.34 -5.01
CA ASN A 49 -9.16 -8.63 -5.18
C ASN A 49 -8.96 -7.17 -4.75
N PRO A 50 -9.04 -6.21 -5.68
CA PRO A 50 -8.83 -4.80 -5.34
C PRO A 50 -10.06 -4.18 -4.67
N ASP A 51 -10.43 -4.69 -3.51
CA ASP A 51 -11.56 -4.24 -2.71
C ASP A 51 -11.10 -3.12 -1.78
N SER A 52 -11.64 -1.92 -1.96
CA SER A 52 -11.26 -0.75 -1.18
C SER A 52 -11.49 -0.96 0.32
N LYS A 53 -12.55 -1.67 0.68
CA LYS A 53 -12.86 -1.96 2.09
C LYS A 53 -11.78 -2.84 2.72
N LYS A 54 -11.34 -3.86 2.00
CA LYS A 54 -10.26 -4.75 2.48
C LYS A 54 -8.94 -4.00 2.58
N ILE A 55 -8.62 -3.17 1.61
CA ILE A 55 -7.41 -2.35 1.63
C ILE A 55 -7.44 -1.38 2.83
N ASN A 56 -8.59 -0.75 3.06
CA ASN A 56 -8.77 0.15 4.22
C ASN A 56 -8.54 -0.60 5.54
N ASN A 57 -9.11 -1.79 5.67
CA ASN A 57 -8.93 -2.61 6.88
C ASN A 57 -7.45 -2.98 7.09
N ILE A 58 -6.75 -3.34 6.03
CA ILE A 58 -5.31 -3.63 6.10
C ILE A 58 -4.53 -2.39 6.58
N LEU A 59 -4.79 -1.24 5.96
CA LEU A 59 -4.13 0.01 6.32
C LEU A 59 -4.33 0.35 7.79
N GLN A 60 -5.58 0.38 8.24
CA GLN A 60 -5.89 0.76 9.61
C GLN A 60 -5.31 -0.23 10.61
N SER A 61 -5.46 -1.54 10.35
CA SER A 61 -4.96 -2.57 11.24
C SER A 61 -3.44 -2.55 11.35
N GLU A 62 -2.74 -2.51 10.21
CA GLU A 62 -1.28 -2.54 10.22
C GLU A 62 -0.68 -1.26 10.80
N LEU A 63 -1.21 -0.10 10.44
CA LEU A 63 -0.70 1.16 10.97
C LEU A 63 -0.97 1.31 12.46
N ASN A 64 -2.08 0.78 12.94
CA ASN A 64 -2.38 0.81 14.37
C ASN A 64 -1.50 -0.17 15.15
N VAL A 65 -1.45 -1.43 14.71
CA VAL A 65 -0.78 -2.51 15.47
C VAL A 65 0.74 -2.35 15.45
N TYR A 66 1.32 -2.05 14.30
CA TYR A 66 2.77 -2.04 14.14
C TYR A 66 3.40 -0.66 14.24
N TYR A 67 2.63 0.40 14.00
CA TYR A 67 3.17 1.77 13.96
C TYR A 67 2.51 2.69 14.99
N GLY A 68 1.50 2.21 15.71
CA GLY A 68 0.82 2.98 16.74
C GLY A 68 0.01 4.16 16.24
N LEU A 69 -0.33 4.17 14.94
CA LEU A 69 -1.13 5.25 14.36
C LEU A 69 -2.61 4.93 14.49
N PHE A 70 -3.37 5.89 15.04
CA PHE A 70 -4.82 5.77 15.15
C PHE A 70 -5.50 6.38 13.92
N LYS A 71 -6.74 5.97 13.67
CA LYS A 71 -7.45 6.36 12.45
C LYS A 71 -7.65 7.87 12.30
N ASN A 72 -7.53 8.64 13.39
CA ASN A 72 -7.63 10.10 13.32
C ASN A 72 -6.29 10.78 13.06
N GLU A 73 -5.19 10.03 12.96
CA GLU A 73 -3.86 10.57 12.69
C GLU A 73 -3.49 10.53 11.21
N PHE A 74 -4.32 9.88 10.39
CA PHE A 74 -4.11 9.83 8.95
C PHE A 74 -5.45 9.64 8.25
N ASP A 75 -5.51 10.07 6.98
CA ASP A 75 -6.74 9.95 6.18
C ASP A 75 -6.71 8.66 5.37
N ALA A 76 -7.17 7.57 6.00
CA ALA A 76 -7.17 6.26 5.37
C ALA A 76 -8.05 6.23 4.11
N THR A 77 -9.18 6.92 4.12
CA THR A 77 -10.10 6.94 2.99
C THR A 77 -9.44 7.54 1.75
N SER A 78 -8.78 8.68 1.91
CA SER A 78 -8.09 9.33 0.79
C SER A 78 -6.91 8.49 0.30
N LEU A 79 -6.15 7.88 1.21
CA LEU A 79 -5.03 7.04 0.83
C LEU A 79 -5.49 5.79 0.08
N VAL A 80 -6.56 5.14 0.55
CA VAL A 80 -7.14 3.98 -0.14
C VAL A 80 -7.61 4.39 -1.54
N ALA A 81 -8.31 5.52 -1.65
CA ALA A 81 -8.78 6.01 -2.94
C ALA A 81 -7.61 6.23 -3.91
N LYS A 82 -6.50 6.77 -3.43
CA LYS A 82 -5.31 6.99 -4.25
C LYS A 82 -4.70 5.67 -4.72
N ILE A 83 -4.63 4.69 -3.82
CA ILE A 83 -4.09 3.36 -4.14
C ILE A 83 -4.96 2.68 -5.19
N ILE A 84 -6.27 2.69 -5.01
CA ILE A 84 -7.20 2.05 -5.96
C ILE A 84 -7.15 2.75 -7.32
N GLU A 85 -7.12 4.08 -7.34
CA GLU A 85 -6.99 4.84 -8.57
C GLU A 85 -5.72 4.46 -9.33
N TRP A 86 -4.60 4.41 -8.63
CA TRP A 86 -3.32 3.99 -9.22
C TRP A 86 -3.41 2.57 -9.80
N TRP A 87 -4.02 1.65 -9.06
CA TRP A 87 -4.16 0.26 -9.50
C TRP A 87 -5.05 0.17 -10.76
N ASP A 88 -6.16 0.91 -10.77
CA ASP A 88 -7.08 0.90 -11.90
C ASP A 88 -6.45 1.44 -13.18
N LEU A 89 -5.54 2.41 -13.07
CA LEU A 89 -4.83 2.97 -14.22
C LEU A 89 -3.91 1.97 -14.90
N LYS A 90 -3.58 0.87 -14.24
CA LYS A 90 -2.70 -0.16 -14.79
C LYS A 90 -3.43 -1.19 -15.64
N LYS A 91 -4.74 -1.20 -15.63
CA LYS A 91 -5.55 -2.18 -16.36
C LYS A 91 -5.74 -1.80 -17.82
#